data_2e53a5ebbc564544df6fef8feca9fad6
#
_entry.id   2e53a5ebbc564544df6fef8feca9fad6
#
_cell.length_a   1.000
_cell.length_b   1.000
_cell.length_c   1.000
_cell.angle_alpha   90.00
_cell.angle_beta   90.00
_cell.angle_gamma   90.00
#
_symmetry.space_group_name_H-M   'P 1'
#
loop_
_entity.id
_entity.type
_entity.pdbx_description
1 polymer ?
#
loop_
_entity_poly.entity_id
_entity_poly.type
_entity_poly.pdbx_seq_one_letter_code
_entity_poly.pdbx_strand_id
1 'polypeptide(L)'
;LSLLDALPILDKEQQLDTYSHIPHAVPYCTSNELFKNVLDDHAVGAFSGRILVKEDAQKTAAYQTNRNLCATREARMYSKPQLEIYADDVKCSHGMTTGQLDETALFYMQSRGIPRDEARMLLSVAFTADVIDYVRLDALKDRLHKLVEKRFRGELAKCAGCRICK
;
A
#
# COMPACT_ATOMS: atom_id res chain seq x y z
N LEU A 1 13.34 10.58 12.24
CA LEU A 1 12.82 9.34 11.66
C LEU A 1 11.36 9.55 11.29
N SER A 2 11.04 9.45 10.01
CA SER A 2 9.65 9.45 9.52
C SER A 2 9.33 8.07 8.95
N LEU A 3 8.26 7.46 9.44
CA LEU A 3 7.67 6.23 8.90
C LEU A 3 6.26 6.58 8.46
N LEU A 4 5.96 6.35 7.19
CA LEU A 4 4.65 6.61 6.60
C LEU A 4 4.22 5.38 5.81
N ASP A 5 3.25 4.66 6.36
CA ASP A 5 2.73 3.46 5.76
C ASP A 5 1.23 3.61 5.46
N ALA A 6 0.80 3.17 4.30
CA ALA A 6 -0.60 3.23 3.91
C ALA A 6 -1.02 1.97 3.13
N LEU A 7 -2.27 1.56 3.37
CA LEU A 7 -2.87 0.38 2.77
C LEU A 7 -4.28 0.69 2.22
N PRO A 8 -4.40 1.36 1.09
CA PRO A 8 -5.66 1.49 0.38
C PRO A 8 -6.15 0.16 -0.19
N ILE A 9 -7.43 -0.17 0.05
CA ILE A 9 -8.11 -1.33 -0.51
C ILE A 9 -9.39 -0.84 -1.18
N LEU A 10 -9.43 -0.90 -2.51
CA LEU A 10 -10.50 -0.40 -3.35
C LEU A 10 -11.20 -1.53 -4.09
N ASP A 11 -12.50 -1.38 -4.30
CA ASP A 11 -13.33 -2.29 -5.07
C ASP A 11 -14.36 -1.53 -5.92
N LYS A 12 -15.10 -2.23 -6.76
CA LYS A 12 -16.16 -1.69 -7.61
C LYS A 12 -15.62 -0.58 -8.52
N GLU A 13 -16.22 0.60 -8.49
CA GLU A 13 -15.84 1.78 -9.26
C GLU A 13 -15.16 2.85 -8.39
N GLN A 14 -14.60 2.47 -7.25
CA GLN A 14 -13.94 3.40 -6.35
C GLN A 14 -12.71 4.01 -7.01
N GLN A 15 -12.51 5.30 -6.75
CA GLN A 15 -11.33 6.03 -7.18
C GLN A 15 -10.62 6.64 -5.97
N LEU A 16 -9.30 6.53 -5.93
CA LEU A 16 -8.48 7.12 -4.87
C LEU A 16 -7.21 7.72 -5.46
N ASP A 17 -6.98 8.96 -5.08
CA ASP A 17 -5.74 9.67 -5.36
C ASP A 17 -4.96 9.84 -4.05
N THR A 18 -3.72 9.36 -4.01
CA THR A 18 -2.84 9.46 -2.86
C THR A 18 -1.64 10.31 -3.21
N TYR A 19 -1.41 11.37 -2.41
CA TYR A 19 -0.25 12.23 -2.54
C TYR A 19 0.60 12.17 -1.28
N SER A 20 1.90 11.92 -1.45
CA SER A 20 2.91 12.00 -0.38
C SER A 20 3.97 13.03 -0.75
N HIS A 21 4.33 13.88 0.22
CA HIS A 21 5.43 14.83 0.07
C HIS A 21 6.27 14.88 1.35
N ILE A 22 7.51 14.41 1.28
CA ILE A 22 8.44 14.40 2.41
C ILE A 22 9.64 15.30 2.10
N PRO A 23 9.70 16.53 2.66
CA PRO A 23 10.86 17.38 2.57
C PRO A 23 11.87 17.08 3.68
N HIS A 24 13.12 16.80 3.31
CA HIS A 24 14.27 16.76 4.20
C HIS A 24 15.01 18.09 4.12
N ALA A 25 15.06 18.83 5.22
CA ALA A 25 15.59 20.19 5.27
C ALA A 25 16.86 20.34 6.12
N VAL A 26 17.22 19.31 6.89
CA VAL A 26 18.39 19.30 7.79
C VAL A 26 19.18 18.00 7.59
N PRO A 27 20.48 17.99 7.96
CA PRO A 27 21.31 16.78 7.82
C PRO A 27 20.86 15.62 8.71
N TYR A 28 21.32 14.41 8.37
CA TYR A 28 21.10 13.16 9.12
C TYR A 28 19.63 12.75 9.26
N CYS A 29 18.78 13.13 8.32
CA CYS A 29 17.40 12.71 8.29
C CYS A 29 17.24 11.28 7.78
N THR A 30 16.18 10.60 8.26
CA THR A 30 15.79 9.28 7.75
C THR A 30 14.29 9.23 7.53
N SER A 31 13.86 8.75 6.38
CA SER A 31 12.45 8.43 6.10
C SER A 31 12.31 7.08 5.40
N ASN A 32 11.23 6.40 5.69
CA ASN A 32 10.81 5.19 4.99
C ASN A 32 9.30 5.24 4.76
N GLU A 33 8.89 5.08 3.51
CA GLU A 33 7.49 5.07 3.10
C GLU A 33 7.16 3.73 2.46
N LEU A 34 6.10 3.08 2.93
CA LEU A 34 5.57 1.87 2.32
C LEU A 34 4.08 2.04 1.99
N PHE A 35 3.79 2.13 0.71
CA PHE A 35 2.42 2.14 0.18
C PHE A 35 2.12 0.81 -0.48
N LYS A 36 1.09 0.12 -0.01
CA LYS A 36 0.55 -1.08 -0.66
C LYS A 36 -0.91 -0.86 -1.01
N ASN A 37 -1.22 -0.87 -2.29
CA ASN A 37 -2.57 -0.68 -2.80
C ASN A 37 -3.13 -2.00 -3.33
N VAL A 38 -4.36 -2.33 -2.96
CA VAL A 38 -5.10 -3.45 -3.55
C VAL A 38 -6.32 -2.90 -4.26
N LEU A 39 -6.43 -3.20 -5.55
CA LEU A 39 -7.51 -2.73 -6.40
C LEU A 39 -8.22 -3.95 -7.00
N ASP A 40 -9.53 -4.00 -6.88
CA ASP A 40 -10.37 -5.04 -7.45
C ASP A 40 -11.46 -4.43 -8.34
N ASP A 41 -12.20 -5.26 -9.06
CA ASP A 41 -13.24 -4.87 -10.00
C ASP A 41 -12.74 -3.82 -11.03
N HIS A 42 -13.39 -2.65 -11.08
CA HIS A 42 -13.05 -1.51 -11.94
C HIS A 42 -12.39 -0.35 -11.17
N ALA A 43 -11.86 -0.62 -9.99
CA ALA A 43 -11.27 0.42 -9.16
C ALA A 43 -10.06 1.08 -9.82
N VAL A 44 -9.90 2.38 -9.57
CA VAL A 44 -8.80 3.18 -10.11
C VAL A 44 -8.05 3.83 -8.96
N GLY A 45 -6.75 3.56 -8.87
CA GLY A 45 -5.85 4.22 -7.92
C GLY A 45 -4.85 5.12 -8.62
N ALA A 46 -4.50 6.23 -7.99
CA ALA A 46 -3.35 7.02 -8.36
C ALA A 46 -2.46 7.27 -7.13
N PHE A 47 -1.16 7.23 -7.33
CA PHE A 47 -0.15 7.54 -6.32
C PHE A 47 0.86 8.52 -6.89
N SER A 48 1.06 9.63 -6.19
CA SER A 48 2.11 10.59 -6.49
C SER A 48 2.94 10.83 -5.23
N GLY A 49 4.15 10.28 -5.19
CA GLY A 49 5.05 10.41 -4.05
C GLY A 49 6.26 11.27 -4.40
N ARG A 50 6.53 12.30 -3.59
CA ARG A 50 7.68 13.18 -3.78
C ARG A 50 8.55 13.20 -2.52
N ILE A 51 9.81 12.81 -2.67
CA ILE A 51 10.85 13.04 -1.67
C ILE A 51 11.71 14.22 -2.16
N LEU A 52 11.81 15.26 -1.33
CA LEU A 52 12.65 16.42 -1.58
C LEU A 52 13.79 16.46 -0.57
N VAL A 53 15.03 16.42 -1.04
CA VAL A 53 16.21 16.56 -0.19
C VAL A 53 16.89 17.88 -0.54
N LYS A 54 16.87 18.85 0.42
CA LYS A 54 17.49 20.16 0.25
C LYS A 54 19.02 20.06 0.29
N GLU A 55 19.70 21.09 -0.23
CA GLU A 55 21.16 21.16 -0.34
C GLU A 55 21.89 20.88 0.99
N ASP A 56 21.39 21.45 2.09
CA ASP A 56 22.00 21.28 3.42
C ASP A 56 21.61 19.96 4.09
N ALA A 57 20.69 19.17 3.52
CA ALA A 57 20.21 17.90 4.11
C ALA A 57 21.16 16.72 3.84
N GLN A 58 22.45 16.94 4.08
CA GLN A 58 23.48 15.91 3.89
C GLN A 58 23.29 14.71 4.82
N LYS A 59 23.78 13.52 4.42
CA LYS A 59 23.65 12.27 5.18
C LYS A 59 22.21 11.79 5.37
N THR A 60 21.29 12.29 4.54
CA THR A 60 19.89 11.81 4.53
C THR A 60 19.80 10.41 3.93
N ALA A 61 18.99 9.56 4.57
CA ALA A 61 18.61 8.23 4.07
C ALA A 61 17.08 8.19 3.87
N ALA A 62 16.61 8.21 2.61
CA ALA A 62 15.18 8.31 2.29
C ALA A 62 14.77 7.22 1.30
N TYR A 63 13.76 6.42 1.69
CA TYR A 63 13.27 5.31 0.90
C TYR A 63 11.76 5.41 0.72
N GLN A 64 11.30 5.23 -0.53
CA GLN A 64 9.88 5.18 -0.86
C GLN A 64 9.58 3.91 -1.64
N THR A 65 8.65 3.12 -1.15
CA THR A 65 8.20 1.88 -1.80
C THR A 65 6.69 1.95 -2.05
N ASN A 66 6.30 1.77 -3.32
CA ASN A 66 4.91 1.67 -3.73
C ASN A 66 4.67 0.34 -4.43
N ARG A 67 3.88 -0.54 -3.81
CA ARG A 67 3.54 -1.85 -4.35
C ARG A 67 2.04 -1.93 -4.57
N ASN A 68 1.63 -2.34 -5.75
CA ASN A 68 0.23 -2.33 -6.16
C ASN A 68 -0.17 -3.71 -6.67
N LEU A 69 -1.30 -4.20 -6.17
CA LEU A 69 -1.94 -5.43 -6.60
C LEU A 69 -3.25 -5.08 -7.31
N CYS A 70 -3.31 -5.31 -8.63
CA CYS A 70 -4.55 -5.26 -9.39
C CYS A 70 -5.13 -6.68 -9.43
N ALA A 71 -6.13 -6.95 -8.60
CA ALA A 71 -6.71 -8.28 -8.45
C ALA A 71 -7.59 -8.68 -9.66
N THR A 72 -8.04 -7.71 -10.47
CA THR A 72 -8.73 -7.91 -11.74
C THR A 72 -7.97 -7.22 -12.89
N ARG A 73 -8.33 -7.55 -14.13
CA ARG A 73 -7.75 -6.92 -15.33
C ARG A 73 -8.27 -5.52 -15.59
N GLU A 74 -9.44 -5.21 -15.07
CA GLU A 74 -10.13 -3.93 -15.21
C GLU A 74 -9.63 -2.89 -14.20
N ALA A 75 -9.10 -3.33 -13.06
CA ALA A 75 -8.48 -2.47 -12.06
C ALA A 75 -7.22 -1.79 -12.64
N ARG A 76 -7.05 -0.50 -12.30
CA ARG A 76 -5.95 0.31 -12.84
C ARG A 76 -5.24 1.07 -11.74
N MET A 77 -3.90 1.07 -11.80
CA MET A 77 -3.06 1.86 -10.90
C MET A 77 -2.09 2.74 -11.67
N TYR A 78 -2.11 4.03 -11.38
CA TYR A 78 -1.18 5.02 -11.91
C TYR A 78 -0.24 5.45 -10.79
N SER A 79 1.07 5.22 -10.95
CA SER A 79 2.06 5.55 -9.91
C SER A 79 3.16 6.44 -10.46
N LYS A 80 3.42 7.54 -9.75
CA LYS A 80 4.43 8.53 -10.10
C LYS A 80 5.32 8.85 -8.88
N PRO A 81 6.27 7.98 -8.52
CA PRO A 81 7.26 8.31 -7.51
C PRO A 81 8.28 9.33 -8.06
N GLN A 82 8.70 10.29 -7.24
CA GLN A 82 9.64 11.35 -7.61
C GLN A 82 10.70 11.55 -6.53
N LEU A 83 11.95 11.71 -6.96
CA LEU A 83 13.07 12.13 -6.11
C LEU A 83 13.63 13.46 -6.64
N GLU A 84 13.70 14.45 -5.77
CA GLU A 84 14.36 15.71 -6.00
C GLU A 84 15.47 15.86 -4.97
N ILE A 85 16.72 15.70 -5.42
CA ILE A 85 17.88 15.62 -4.53
C ILE A 85 18.85 16.73 -4.92
N TYR A 86 19.09 17.64 -3.98
CA TYR A 86 20.02 18.75 -4.13
C TYR A 86 21.27 18.60 -3.25
N ALA A 87 21.33 17.59 -2.37
CA ALA A 87 22.49 17.25 -1.55
C ALA A 87 23.33 16.14 -2.19
N ASP A 88 24.64 16.16 -2.01
CA ASP A 88 25.59 15.26 -2.67
C ASP A 88 25.79 13.94 -1.92
N ASP A 89 25.81 13.97 -0.58
CA ASP A 89 26.09 12.82 0.27
C ASP A 89 24.84 12.28 0.93
N VAL A 90 24.06 11.52 0.18
CA VAL A 90 22.77 10.97 0.61
C VAL A 90 22.55 9.55 0.07
N LYS A 91 21.62 8.82 0.67
CA LYS A 91 21.15 7.50 0.23
C LYS A 91 19.65 7.55 0.03
N CYS A 92 19.22 7.80 -1.19
CA CYS A 92 17.80 7.93 -1.54
C CYS A 92 17.43 6.96 -2.64
N SER A 93 16.30 6.30 -2.49
CA SER A 93 15.75 5.45 -3.55
C SER A 93 14.23 5.44 -3.51
N HIS A 94 13.64 5.18 -4.66
CA HIS A 94 12.25 4.80 -4.77
C HIS A 94 12.10 3.50 -5.55
N GLY A 95 11.06 2.74 -5.23
CA GLY A 95 10.66 1.55 -5.95
C GLY A 95 9.16 1.53 -6.19
N MET A 96 8.74 1.11 -7.38
CA MET A 96 7.34 0.95 -7.72
C MET A 96 7.13 -0.36 -8.45
N THR A 97 6.10 -1.10 -8.04
CA THR A 97 5.65 -2.31 -8.74
C THR A 97 4.13 -2.30 -8.86
N THR A 98 3.64 -2.75 -10.00
CA THR A 98 2.22 -3.05 -10.20
C THR A 98 2.12 -4.43 -10.81
N GLY A 99 1.41 -5.33 -10.14
CA GLY A 99 1.26 -6.72 -10.55
C GLY A 99 -0.17 -7.22 -10.37
N GLN A 100 -0.39 -8.44 -10.81
CA GLN A 100 -1.62 -9.21 -10.62
C GLN A 100 -1.38 -10.33 -9.62
N LEU A 101 -2.45 -11.05 -9.23
CA LEU A 101 -2.33 -12.26 -8.45
C LEU A 101 -1.53 -13.32 -9.22
N ASP A 102 -0.67 -14.03 -8.50
CA ASP A 102 0.10 -15.13 -9.06
C ASP A 102 -0.81 -16.32 -9.41
N GLU A 103 -1.02 -16.55 -10.68
CA GLU A 103 -1.85 -17.65 -11.20
C GLU A 103 -1.27 -19.02 -10.83
N THR A 104 0.05 -19.15 -10.66
CA THR A 104 0.68 -20.40 -10.21
C THR A 104 0.31 -20.68 -8.76
N ALA A 105 0.38 -19.67 -7.90
CA ALA A 105 -0.04 -19.78 -6.52
C ALA A 105 -1.54 -20.09 -6.40
N LEU A 106 -2.37 -19.42 -7.20
CA LEU A 106 -3.80 -19.70 -7.28
C LEU A 106 -4.09 -21.15 -7.70
N PHE A 107 -3.44 -21.63 -8.76
CA PHE A 107 -3.57 -23.01 -9.22
C PHE A 107 -3.13 -24.00 -8.14
N TYR A 108 -2.02 -23.76 -7.46
CA TYR A 108 -1.56 -24.62 -6.39
C TYR A 108 -2.57 -24.70 -5.24
N MET A 109 -3.13 -23.57 -4.80
CA MET A 109 -4.16 -23.53 -3.75
C MET A 109 -5.43 -24.29 -4.17
N GLN A 110 -5.88 -24.10 -5.42
CA GLN A 110 -7.02 -24.82 -5.98
C GLN A 110 -6.77 -26.34 -6.05
N SER A 111 -5.56 -26.78 -6.41
CA SER A 111 -5.20 -28.21 -6.42
C SER A 111 -5.23 -28.86 -5.03
N ARG A 112 -5.18 -28.04 -3.95
CA ARG A 112 -5.34 -28.46 -2.56
C ARG A 112 -6.79 -28.36 -2.07
N GLY A 113 -7.74 -28.06 -2.95
CA GLY A 113 -9.17 -28.01 -2.63
C GLY A 113 -9.66 -26.66 -2.12
N ILE A 114 -8.84 -25.59 -2.17
CA ILE A 114 -9.26 -24.25 -1.80
C ILE A 114 -10.03 -23.63 -2.98
N PRO A 115 -11.28 -23.17 -2.80
CA PRO A 115 -12.02 -22.49 -3.85
C PRO A 115 -11.28 -21.25 -4.39
N ARG A 116 -11.43 -20.94 -5.68
CA ARG A 116 -10.71 -19.84 -6.33
C ARG A 116 -10.88 -18.50 -5.60
N ASP A 117 -12.09 -18.17 -5.19
CA ASP A 117 -12.37 -16.89 -4.52
C ASP A 117 -11.70 -16.81 -3.15
N GLU A 118 -11.69 -17.91 -2.39
CA GLU A 118 -10.99 -18.01 -1.12
C GLU A 118 -9.46 -17.89 -1.33
N ALA A 119 -8.91 -18.55 -2.35
CA ALA A 119 -7.49 -18.46 -2.70
C ALA A 119 -7.09 -17.02 -3.07
N ARG A 120 -7.90 -16.33 -3.88
CA ARG A 120 -7.69 -14.92 -4.22
C ARG A 120 -7.68 -14.03 -2.97
N MET A 121 -8.67 -14.22 -2.10
CA MET A 121 -8.77 -13.49 -0.84
C MET A 121 -7.55 -13.72 0.05
N LEU A 122 -7.12 -14.95 0.24
CA LEU A 122 -5.96 -15.30 1.05
C LEU A 122 -4.66 -14.68 0.51
N LEU A 123 -4.44 -14.71 -0.80
CA LEU A 123 -3.28 -14.08 -1.44
C LEU A 123 -3.33 -12.55 -1.30
N SER A 124 -4.50 -11.94 -1.40
CA SER A 124 -4.68 -10.49 -1.20
C SER A 124 -4.40 -10.10 0.25
N VAL A 125 -4.88 -10.87 1.23
CA VAL A 125 -4.57 -10.68 2.66
C VAL A 125 -3.07 -10.80 2.90
N ALA A 126 -2.43 -11.84 2.37
CA ALA A 126 -0.99 -12.06 2.51
C ALA A 126 -0.18 -10.88 1.92
N PHE A 127 -0.61 -10.34 0.78
CA PHE A 127 0.03 -9.15 0.19
C PHE A 127 -0.01 -7.94 1.13
N THR A 128 -1.05 -7.79 1.94
CA THR A 128 -1.21 -6.64 2.86
C THR A 128 -0.44 -6.79 4.17
N ALA A 129 -0.03 -8.00 4.53
CA ALA A 129 0.52 -8.32 5.85
C ALA A 129 1.75 -7.46 6.20
N ASP A 130 2.66 -7.24 5.26
CA ASP A 130 3.90 -6.49 5.53
C ASP A 130 3.65 -5.09 6.12
N VAL A 131 2.60 -4.37 5.64
CA VAL A 131 2.28 -3.03 6.17
C VAL A 131 1.79 -3.13 7.61
N ILE A 132 0.96 -4.12 7.90
CA ILE A 132 0.40 -4.32 9.25
C ILE A 132 1.50 -4.76 10.22
N ASP A 133 2.47 -5.54 9.76
CA ASP A 133 3.56 -6.07 10.58
C ASP A 133 4.53 -5.01 11.09
N TYR A 134 4.58 -3.82 10.46
CA TYR A 134 5.30 -2.66 10.99
C TYR A 134 4.66 -2.08 12.27
N VAL A 135 3.40 -2.38 12.54
CA VAL A 135 2.72 -1.94 13.76
C VAL A 135 3.31 -2.65 14.98
N ARG A 136 3.82 -1.89 15.95
CA ARG A 136 4.53 -2.42 17.13
C ARG A 136 3.62 -2.92 18.24
N LEU A 137 2.33 -2.50 18.23
CA LEU A 137 1.35 -2.87 19.25
C LEU A 137 0.59 -4.13 18.79
N ASP A 138 0.85 -5.27 19.41
CA ASP A 138 0.28 -6.56 19.00
C ASP A 138 -1.25 -6.54 18.95
N ALA A 139 -1.91 -5.97 19.97
CA ALA A 139 -3.37 -5.86 19.99
C ALA A 139 -3.94 -5.03 18.82
N LEU A 140 -3.21 -4.00 18.39
CA LEU A 140 -3.60 -3.20 17.22
C LEU A 140 -3.32 -3.96 15.93
N LYS A 141 -2.18 -4.64 15.82
CA LYS A 141 -1.83 -5.50 14.70
C LYS A 141 -2.89 -6.57 14.46
N ASP A 142 -3.26 -7.31 15.49
CA ASP A 142 -4.32 -8.34 15.42
C ASP A 142 -5.67 -7.76 14.98
N ARG A 143 -6.00 -6.57 15.47
CA ARG A 143 -7.23 -5.89 15.08
C ARG A 143 -7.20 -5.47 13.61
N LEU A 144 -6.07 -4.97 13.11
CA LEU A 144 -5.90 -4.57 11.71
C LEU A 144 -5.97 -5.78 10.77
N HIS A 145 -5.32 -6.90 11.11
CA HIS A 145 -5.44 -8.13 10.34
C HIS A 145 -6.90 -8.59 10.21
N LYS A 146 -7.63 -8.61 11.33
CA LYS A 146 -9.06 -8.96 11.32
C LYS A 146 -9.91 -7.98 10.51
N LEU A 147 -9.61 -6.68 10.54
CA LEU A 147 -10.33 -5.68 9.75
C LEU A 147 -10.07 -5.86 8.24
N VAL A 148 -8.83 -6.12 7.85
CA VAL A 148 -8.45 -6.36 6.46
C VAL A 148 -9.12 -7.65 5.94
N GLU A 149 -9.09 -8.73 6.72
CA GLU A 149 -9.80 -9.97 6.36
C GLU A 149 -11.29 -9.74 6.16
N LYS A 150 -11.95 -9.05 7.10
CA LYS A 150 -13.36 -8.68 6.99
C LYS A 150 -13.64 -7.80 5.77
N ARG A 151 -12.72 -6.90 5.42
CA ARG A 151 -12.85 -6.06 4.23
C ARG A 151 -12.86 -6.90 2.96
N PHE A 152 -11.95 -7.87 2.83
CA PHE A 152 -11.89 -8.77 1.67
C PHE A 152 -13.07 -9.77 1.62
N ARG A 153 -13.62 -10.16 2.78
CA ARG A 153 -14.83 -10.99 2.84
C ARG A 153 -16.13 -10.21 2.61
N GLY A 154 -16.05 -8.87 2.45
CA GLY A 154 -17.24 -8.02 2.32
C GLY A 154 -18.07 -7.91 3.61
N GLU A 155 -17.49 -8.28 4.75
CA GLU A 155 -18.15 -8.31 6.06
C GLU A 155 -18.05 -6.98 6.84
N LEU A 156 -17.33 -5.98 6.32
CA LEU A 156 -17.35 -4.66 6.93
C LEU A 156 -18.74 -4.09 6.76
N ALA A 157 -19.46 -3.97 7.88
CA ALA A 157 -20.78 -3.39 7.92
C ALA A 157 -20.77 -2.04 7.16
N LYS A 158 -21.64 -1.92 6.15
CA LYS A 158 -22.02 -0.62 5.65
C LYS A 158 -22.37 0.21 6.88
N CYS A 159 -21.91 1.44 6.97
CA CYS A 159 -22.21 2.36 8.08
C CYS A 159 -23.73 2.52 8.29
N ALA A 160 -24.38 1.50 8.81
CA ALA A 160 -25.78 1.56 9.21
C ALA A 160 -25.85 2.41 10.46
N GLY A 161 -26.15 3.71 10.31
CA GLY A 161 -26.30 4.65 11.41
C GLY A 161 -25.21 5.72 11.55
N CYS A 162 -24.22 5.78 10.70
CA CYS A 162 -23.26 6.89 10.71
C CYS A 162 -23.95 8.18 10.21
N ARG A 163 -24.10 9.18 11.11
CA ARG A 163 -24.69 10.49 10.78
C ARG A 163 -23.72 11.40 9.98
N ILE A 164 -22.47 10.95 9.76
CA ILE A 164 -21.42 11.75 9.09
C ILE A 164 -21.40 11.49 7.57
N CYS A 165 -21.93 10.35 7.13
CA CYS A 165 -21.97 9.95 5.71
C CYS A 165 -23.36 10.11 5.07
N LYS A 166 -24.17 11.05 5.59
CA LYS A 166 -25.45 11.44 4.95
C LYS A 166 -25.27 12.74 4.21
#